data_320e259766888bbe508774f6e98fb95d
#
_entry.id   320e259766888bbe508774f6e98fb95d
#
_cell.length_a   1.000
_cell.length_b   1.000
_cell.length_c   1.000
_cell.angle_alpha   90.00
_cell.angle_beta   90.00
_cell.angle_gamma   90.00
#
_symmetry.space_group_name_H-M   'P 1'
#
loop_
_entity.id
_entity.type
_entity.pdbx_description
1 polymer ?
#
loop_
_entity_poly.entity_id
_entity_poly.type
_entity_poly.pdbx_seq_one_letter_code
_entity_poly.pdbx_strand_id
1 'polypeptide(L)'
;MTEQEIEWKKWRLTGIGASDAPVITGKSKYRTILELFDEKFNKKIDLSEPNFAQSKGHALEINARAWYEFETGLKWTSCRFTNPDMNFIIATFDGYNKDLHEGWECKHLGKDDYLKLINESLPVKERIPEQYFDQLMHQFLASGVNAIRLTGVCDSLNKEVKEKRMHTITVKMDDSFKEYIKNELLPRELDFWQHVTSGVRPVYKFELKKQKDIDSFDKYRNLVLGISMTTVEFNEYKQKLNSILEENNTSIIKYKNFELSKESIKTINYKNAIDAFVGWVSDLKKLAAEDGTPEALDSIIKSIESFPTEPDFSKFNEDAGYDFILTVTEEPKPE
;
A
#
# COMPACT_ATOMS: atom_id res chain seq x y z
N MET A 1 -18.51 1.65 17.90
CA MET A 1 -17.28 2.48 17.98
C MET A 1 -17.47 3.56 19.05
N THR A 2 -16.54 3.69 19.96
CA THR A 2 -16.56 4.68 21.05
C THR A 2 -16.08 6.05 20.58
N GLU A 3 -16.38 7.11 21.33
CA GLU A 3 -15.91 8.48 21.03
C GLU A 3 -14.38 8.55 21.04
N GLN A 4 -13.72 7.83 21.96
CA GLN A 4 -12.26 7.74 22.04
C GLN A 4 -11.63 7.08 20.82
N GLU A 5 -12.27 6.05 20.25
CA GLU A 5 -11.84 5.41 19.00
C GLU A 5 -11.96 6.36 17.80
N ILE A 6 -13.03 7.16 17.75
CA ILE A 6 -13.22 8.17 16.71
C ILE A 6 -12.16 9.25 16.81
N GLU A 7 -11.87 9.74 18.01
CA GLU A 7 -10.79 10.71 18.24
C GLU A 7 -9.41 10.16 17.86
N TRP A 8 -9.16 8.90 18.18
CA TRP A 8 -7.93 8.22 17.78
C TRP A 8 -7.80 8.12 16.25
N LYS A 9 -8.87 7.73 15.56
CA LYS A 9 -8.89 7.69 14.09
C LYS A 9 -8.68 9.08 13.49
N LYS A 10 -9.30 10.13 14.03
CA LYS A 10 -9.06 11.52 13.60
C LYS A 10 -7.61 11.93 13.77
N TRP A 11 -7.05 11.65 14.94
CA TRP A 11 -5.64 11.95 15.20
C TRP A 11 -4.71 11.22 14.25
N ARG A 12 -4.96 9.96 13.93
CA ARG A 12 -4.17 9.23 12.93
C ARG A 12 -4.16 9.86 11.53
N LEU A 13 -5.18 10.61 11.17
CA LEU A 13 -5.25 11.32 9.89
C LEU A 13 -4.43 12.61 9.86
N THR A 14 -3.89 13.06 11.01
CA THR A 14 -3.07 14.28 11.08
C THR A 14 -1.60 14.05 10.75
N GLY A 15 -1.18 12.80 10.56
CA GLY A 15 0.21 12.47 10.31
C GLY A 15 0.41 11.05 9.76
N ILE A 16 1.67 10.67 9.64
CA ILE A 16 2.11 9.32 9.29
C ILE A 16 2.19 8.53 10.59
N GLY A 17 1.41 7.47 10.72
CA GLY A 17 1.47 6.55 11.84
C GLY A 17 2.47 5.40 11.60
N ALA A 18 2.90 4.74 12.67
CA ALA A 18 3.92 3.69 12.56
C ALA A 18 3.51 2.53 11.62
N SER A 19 2.22 2.18 11.56
CA SER A 19 1.71 1.16 10.61
C SER A 19 1.66 1.64 9.16
N ASP A 20 1.84 2.93 8.91
CA ASP A 20 1.88 3.50 7.55
C ASP A 20 3.30 3.39 6.95
N ALA A 21 4.34 3.31 7.78
CA ALA A 21 5.74 3.21 7.36
C ALA A 21 6.02 2.05 6.38
N PRO A 22 5.60 0.80 6.64
CA PRO A 22 5.78 -0.29 5.68
C PRO A 22 4.98 -0.11 4.38
N VAL A 23 3.90 0.68 4.38
CA VAL A 23 3.18 1.04 3.15
C VAL A 23 4.00 2.01 2.31
N ILE A 24 4.56 3.05 2.95
CA ILE A 24 5.39 4.06 2.29
C ILE A 24 6.68 3.47 1.72
N THR A 25 7.28 2.50 2.42
CA THR A 25 8.50 1.82 1.96
C THR A 25 8.26 0.70 0.95
N GLY A 26 6.98 0.38 0.65
CA GLY A 26 6.62 -0.66 -0.32
C GLY A 26 6.68 -2.09 0.23
N LYS A 27 6.78 -2.29 1.54
CA LYS A 27 6.85 -3.60 2.19
C LYS A 27 5.49 -4.13 2.67
N SER A 28 4.44 -3.31 2.64
CA SER A 28 3.10 -3.73 3.01
C SER A 28 2.50 -4.64 1.92
N LYS A 29 1.91 -5.77 2.35
CA LYS A 29 1.13 -6.67 1.49
C LYS A 29 -0.37 -6.38 1.51
N TYR A 30 -0.82 -5.49 2.38
CA TYR A 30 -2.24 -5.29 2.68
C TYR A 30 -2.79 -3.96 2.16
N ARG A 31 -1.91 -3.03 1.80
CA ARG A 31 -2.30 -1.68 1.45
C ARG A 31 -1.27 -1.04 0.54
N THR A 32 -1.73 -0.31 -0.45
CA THR A 32 -0.89 0.46 -1.38
C THR A 32 -0.64 1.88 -0.85
N ILE A 33 0.42 2.51 -1.34
CA ILE A 33 0.73 3.90 -1.00
C ILE A 33 -0.33 4.88 -1.49
N LEU A 34 -1.04 4.54 -2.58
CA LEU A 34 -2.13 5.37 -3.11
C LEU A 34 -3.37 5.32 -2.23
N GLU A 35 -3.73 4.14 -1.71
CA GLU A 35 -4.81 4.01 -0.73
C GLU A 35 -4.49 4.78 0.55
N LEU A 36 -3.22 4.74 0.98
CA LEU A 36 -2.76 5.53 2.12
C LEU A 36 -2.85 7.03 1.84
N PHE A 37 -2.41 7.47 0.66
CA PHE A 37 -2.54 8.86 0.23
C PHE A 37 -4.01 9.31 0.25
N ASP A 38 -4.89 8.54 -0.38
CA ASP A 38 -6.32 8.85 -0.47
C ASP A 38 -6.97 8.96 0.93
N GLU A 39 -6.57 8.10 1.88
CA GLU A 39 -7.02 8.20 3.28
C GLU A 39 -6.54 9.49 3.94
N LYS A 40 -5.23 9.78 3.85
CA LYS A 40 -4.64 10.94 4.52
C LYS A 40 -5.10 12.27 3.90
N PHE A 41 -5.12 12.34 2.58
CA PHE A 41 -5.52 13.55 1.84
C PHE A 41 -7.00 13.87 2.04
N ASN A 42 -7.89 12.89 1.83
CA ASN A 42 -9.32 13.09 1.97
C ASN A 42 -9.78 13.14 3.43
N LYS A 43 -8.90 12.85 4.40
CA LYS A 43 -9.21 12.76 5.84
C LYS A 43 -10.44 11.89 6.12
N LYS A 44 -10.59 10.81 5.34
CA LYS A 44 -11.74 9.91 5.44
C LYS A 44 -11.56 8.98 6.63
N ILE A 45 -12.45 9.11 7.61
CA ILE A 45 -12.47 8.20 8.75
C ILE A 45 -13.17 6.91 8.31
N ASP A 46 -12.47 5.79 8.42
CA ASP A 46 -13.09 4.48 8.27
C ASP A 46 -13.90 4.16 9.55
N LEU A 47 -15.23 4.15 9.40
CA LEU A 47 -16.17 3.84 10.47
C LEU A 47 -16.61 2.37 10.46
N SER A 48 -16.01 1.53 9.64
CA SER A 48 -16.32 0.10 9.61
C SER A 48 -15.96 -0.57 10.94
N GLU A 49 -16.70 -1.62 11.27
CA GLU A 49 -16.37 -2.48 12.39
C GLU A 49 -15.06 -3.24 12.11
N PRO A 50 -14.24 -3.49 13.15
CA PRO A 50 -13.03 -4.26 13.01
C PRO A 50 -13.33 -5.63 12.39
N ASN A 51 -12.55 -6.03 11.39
CA ASN A 51 -12.67 -7.37 10.84
C ASN A 51 -12.19 -8.44 11.86
N PHE A 52 -12.45 -9.71 11.55
CA PHE A 52 -12.11 -10.82 12.45
C PHE A 52 -10.62 -10.84 12.83
N ALA A 53 -9.72 -10.54 11.89
CA ALA A 53 -8.27 -10.53 12.16
C ALA A 53 -7.87 -9.37 13.09
N GLN A 54 -8.46 -8.19 12.92
CA GLN A 54 -8.25 -7.03 13.80
C GLN A 54 -8.78 -7.29 15.21
N SER A 55 -10.01 -7.84 15.32
CA SER A 55 -10.60 -8.19 16.61
C SER A 55 -9.79 -9.26 17.34
N LYS A 56 -9.30 -10.28 16.61
CA LYS A 56 -8.41 -11.30 17.15
C LYS A 56 -7.07 -10.70 17.62
N GLY A 57 -6.47 -9.81 16.82
CA GLY A 57 -5.23 -9.11 17.15
C GLY A 57 -5.37 -8.33 18.45
N HIS A 58 -6.45 -7.56 18.61
CA HIS A 58 -6.69 -6.79 19.83
C HIS A 58 -6.89 -7.66 21.07
N ALA A 59 -7.64 -8.77 20.96
CA ALA A 59 -7.80 -9.72 22.07
C ALA A 59 -6.46 -10.37 22.47
N LEU A 60 -5.61 -10.71 21.50
CA LEU A 60 -4.27 -11.26 21.76
C LEU A 60 -3.34 -10.25 22.42
N GLU A 61 -3.40 -8.97 22.01
CA GLU A 61 -2.62 -7.88 22.61
C GLU A 61 -2.92 -7.75 24.10
N ILE A 62 -4.20 -7.72 24.50
CA ILE A 62 -4.62 -7.62 25.91
C ILE A 62 -4.04 -8.79 26.72
N ASN A 63 -4.16 -10.01 26.21
CA ASN A 63 -3.65 -11.20 26.89
C ASN A 63 -2.11 -11.22 26.97
N ALA A 64 -1.44 -10.82 25.89
CA ALA A 64 0.02 -10.76 25.82
C ALA A 64 0.58 -9.70 26.77
N ARG A 65 -0.11 -8.54 26.89
CA ARG A 65 0.28 -7.50 27.85
C ARG A 65 0.16 -8.00 29.29
N ALA A 66 -0.97 -8.61 29.64
CA ALA A 66 -1.18 -9.17 30.98
C ALA A 66 -0.13 -10.23 31.33
N TRP A 67 0.19 -11.12 30.36
CA TRP A 67 1.25 -12.10 30.54
C TRP A 67 2.62 -11.44 30.74
N TYR A 68 2.99 -10.45 29.89
CA TYR A 68 4.29 -9.79 29.95
C TYR A 68 4.46 -8.98 31.25
N GLU A 69 3.39 -8.31 31.70
CA GLU A 69 3.36 -7.61 32.96
C GLU A 69 3.55 -8.58 34.16
N PHE A 70 2.91 -9.75 34.09
CA PHE A 70 3.06 -10.78 35.12
C PHE A 70 4.49 -11.35 35.17
N GLU A 71 5.07 -11.69 34.02
CA GLU A 71 6.43 -12.25 33.92
C GLU A 71 7.52 -11.26 34.36
N THR A 72 7.31 -9.96 34.11
CA THR A 72 8.36 -8.94 34.32
C THR A 72 8.14 -8.09 35.57
N GLY A 73 6.93 -8.07 36.12
CA GLY A 73 6.54 -7.13 37.18
C GLY A 73 6.43 -5.67 36.72
N LEU A 74 6.67 -5.39 35.45
CA LEU A 74 6.58 -4.05 34.85
C LEU A 74 5.16 -3.73 34.45
N LYS A 75 4.82 -2.43 34.38
CA LYS A 75 3.52 -1.95 33.92
C LYS A 75 3.65 -1.22 32.58
N TRP A 76 2.69 -1.47 31.70
CA TRP A 76 2.68 -0.94 30.35
C TRP A 76 1.33 -0.29 30.04
N THR A 77 1.35 0.98 29.63
CA THR A 77 0.13 1.74 29.33
C THR A 77 0.17 2.19 27.87
N SER A 78 -0.92 1.96 27.13
CA SER A 78 -1.00 2.46 25.75
C SER A 78 -0.74 3.96 25.72
N CYS A 79 0.09 4.41 24.79
CA CYS A 79 0.53 5.79 24.71
C CYS A 79 0.65 6.28 23.27
N ARG A 80 0.37 7.57 23.06
CA ARG A 80 0.51 8.27 21.78
C ARG A 80 1.74 9.16 21.83
N PHE A 81 2.48 9.19 20.74
CA PHE A 81 3.65 10.07 20.56
C PHE A 81 3.50 10.90 19.30
N THR A 82 4.01 12.10 19.37
CA THR A 82 4.21 12.98 18.22
C THR A 82 5.66 13.45 18.29
N ASN A 83 6.38 13.31 17.17
CA ASN A 83 7.75 13.80 17.11
C ASN A 83 7.78 15.31 17.34
N PRO A 84 8.63 15.83 18.25
CA PRO A 84 8.64 17.24 18.61
C PRO A 84 9.07 18.16 17.46
N ASP A 85 9.91 17.68 16.55
CA ASP A 85 10.45 18.46 15.44
C ASP A 85 9.60 18.30 14.16
N MET A 86 8.87 17.19 14.05
CA MET A 86 8.06 16.83 12.88
C MET A 86 6.68 16.34 13.33
N ASN A 87 5.76 17.28 13.51
CA ASN A 87 4.43 17.02 14.09
C ASN A 87 3.55 16.04 13.30
N PHE A 88 3.90 15.75 12.05
CA PHE A 88 3.24 14.74 11.22
C PHE A 88 3.80 13.32 11.41
N ILE A 89 4.90 13.14 12.12
CA ILE A 89 5.43 11.83 12.51
C ILE A 89 4.82 11.44 13.85
N ILE A 90 3.89 10.49 13.83
CA ILE A 90 3.08 10.10 14.99
C ILE A 90 3.14 8.60 15.21
N ALA A 91 3.10 8.15 16.46
CA ALA A 91 3.07 6.73 16.80
C ALA A 91 2.16 6.42 17.98
N THR A 92 1.63 5.21 17.99
CA THR A 92 1.04 4.60 19.18
C THR A 92 1.88 3.38 19.55
N PHE A 93 1.99 3.11 20.85
CA PHE A 93 2.47 1.85 21.37
C PHE A 93 1.33 1.09 22.03
N ASP A 94 1.31 -0.22 21.89
CA ASP A 94 0.43 -1.09 22.66
C ASP A 94 0.70 -0.97 24.16
N GLY A 95 1.94 -0.66 24.54
CA GLY A 95 2.34 -0.31 25.90
C GLY A 95 3.55 0.62 25.92
N TYR A 96 3.62 1.47 26.93
CA TYR A 96 4.75 2.33 27.22
C TYR A 96 5.06 2.29 28.72
N ASN A 97 6.33 2.09 29.05
CA ASN A 97 6.82 2.19 30.42
C ASN A 97 7.62 3.49 30.58
N LYS A 98 7.08 4.40 31.39
CA LYS A 98 7.64 5.74 31.57
C LYS A 98 8.99 5.71 32.32
N ASP A 99 9.13 4.81 33.27
CA ASP A 99 10.33 4.76 34.13
C ASP A 99 11.55 4.25 33.35
N LEU A 100 11.33 3.32 32.43
CA LEU A 100 12.36 2.80 31.51
C LEU A 100 12.53 3.64 30.24
N HIS A 101 11.54 4.47 29.93
CA HIS A 101 11.43 5.14 28.64
C HIS A 101 11.48 4.13 27.48
N GLU A 102 10.68 3.08 27.57
CA GLU A 102 10.62 1.99 26.59
C GLU A 102 9.20 1.76 26.09
N GLY A 103 9.08 1.43 24.78
CA GLY A 103 7.84 0.99 24.14
C GLY A 103 7.66 -0.53 24.25
N TRP A 104 6.41 -0.98 24.20
CA TRP A 104 6.04 -2.39 24.04
C TRP A 104 5.09 -2.52 22.87
N GLU A 105 5.35 -3.50 22.01
CA GLU A 105 4.57 -3.78 20.81
C GLU A 105 4.29 -5.27 20.70
N CYS A 106 3.03 -5.64 20.40
CA CYS A 106 2.59 -7.02 20.29
C CYS A 106 2.23 -7.35 18.83
N LYS A 107 2.71 -8.50 18.34
CA LYS A 107 2.40 -8.97 17.01
C LYS A 107 1.97 -10.43 17.00
N HIS A 108 0.85 -10.70 16.33
CA HIS A 108 0.46 -12.07 15.98
C HIS A 108 1.30 -12.52 14.78
N LEU A 109 2.11 -13.56 14.98
CA LEU A 109 3.07 -14.05 13.99
C LEU A 109 2.66 -15.41 13.44
N GLY A 110 2.93 -15.61 12.15
CA GLY A 110 2.96 -16.95 11.58
C GLY A 110 4.11 -17.77 12.19
N LYS A 111 4.07 -19.09 11.99
CA LYS A 111 5.05 -20.01 12.58
C LYS A 111 6.48 -19.65 12.21
N ASP A 112 6.75 -19.37 10.94
CA ASP A 112 8.12 -19.11 10.46
C ASP A 112 8.68 -17.82 11.02
N ASP A 113 7.89 -16.74 11.02
CA ASP A 113 8.26 -15.45 11.63
C ASP A 113 8.48 -15.59 13.15
N TYR A 114 7.67 -16.40 13.81
CA TYR A 114 7.82 -16.65 15.24
C TYR A 114 9.09 -17.45 15.55
N LEU A 115 9.38 -18.51 14.80
CA LEU A 115 10.61 -19.29 14.97
C LEU A 115 11.85 -18.43 14.70
N LYS A 116 11.78 -17.51 13.75
CA LYS A 116 12.84 -16.54 13.50
C LYS A 116 13.00 -15.55 14.67
N LEU A 117 11.90 -15.05 15.22
CA LEU A 117 11.89 -14.14 16.37
C LEU A 117 12.60 -14.74 17.60
N ILE A 118 12.35 -16.03 17.90
CA ILE A 118 12.91 -16.70 19.07
C ILE A 118 14.33 -17.22 18.87
N ASN A 119 14.87 -17.18 17.66
CA ASN A 119 16.20 -17.71 17.34
C ASN A 119 17.31 -16.78 17.83
N GLU A 120 17.86 -17.07 19.01
CA GLU A 120 18.92 -16.28 19.64
C GLU A 120 20.27 -16.32 18.91
N SER A 121 20.45 -17.25 17.96
CA SER A 121 21.67 -17.29 17.13
C SER A 121 21.71 -16.20 16.07
N LEU A 122 20.57 -15.54 15.79
CA LEU A 122 20.46 -14.45 14.84
C LEU A 122 20.63 -13.08 15.53
N PRO A 123 21.24 -12.10 14.82
CA PRO A 123 21.22 -10.71 15.25
C PRO A 123 19.78 -10.20 15.44
N VAL A 124 19.56 -9.31 16.41
CA VAL A 124 18.20 -8.79 16.73
C VAL A 124 17.49 -8.23 15.48
N LYS A 125 18.21 -7.52 14.60
CA LYS A 125 17.66 -7.00 13.35
C LYS A 125 17.06 -8.09 12.48
N GLU A 126 17.72 -9.24 12.36
CA GLU A 126 17.25 -10.36 11.55
C GLU A 126 16.09 -11.13 12.19
N ARG A 127 15.95 -11.03 13.52
CA ARG A 127 14.82 -11.64 14.26
C ARG A 127 13.51 -10.89 14.07
N ILE A 128 13.56 -9.60 13.72
CA ILE A 128 12.38 -8.80 13.46
C ILE A 128 11.78 -9.22 12.11
N PRO A 129 10.48 -9.61 12.05
CA PRO A 129 9.82 -9.88 10.77
C PRO A 129 9.84 -8.64 9.88
N GLU A 130 10.21 -8.81 8.61
CA GLU A 130 10.46 -7.71 7.67
C GLU A 130 9.30 -6.72 7.58
N GLN A 131 8.08 -7.22 7.60
CA GLN A 131 6.85 -6.43 7.55
C GLN A 131 6.63 -5.51 8.75
N TYR A 132 7.34 -5.72 9.87
CA TYR A 132 7.22 -4.90 11.08
C TYR A 132 8.47 -4.04 11.34
N PHE A 133 9.55 -4.26 10.59
CA PHE A 133 10.79 -3.54 10.80
C PHE A 133 10.61 -2.01 10.67
N ASP A 134 9.99 -1.56 9.60
CA ASP A 134 9.78 -0.13 9.35
C ASP A 134 8.81 0.49 10.37
N GLN A 135 7.83 -0.27 10.83
CA GLN A 135 6.93 0.17 11.91
C GLN A 135 7.72 0.48 13.19
N LEU A 136 8.64 -0.41 13.59
CA LEU A 136 9.46 -0.20 14.79
C LEU A 136 10.43 0.99 14.61
N MET A 137 11.04 1.13 13.42
CA MET A 137 11.92 2.26 13.12
C MET A 137 11.18 3.59 13.17
N HIS A 138 9.96 3.63 12.64
CA HIS A 138 9.08 4.79 12.76
C HIS A 138 8.68 5.10 14.22
N GLN A 139 8.38 4.07 15.02
CA GLN A 139 8.07 4.25 16.43
C GLN A 139 9.24 4.87 17.19
N PHE A 140 10.49 4.43 16.92
CA PHE A 140 11.68 5.08 17.46
C PHE A 140 11.79 6.55 17.02
N LEU A 141 11.58 6.83 15.75
CA LEU A 141 11.62 8.20 15.21
C LEU A 141 10.56 9.10 15.85
N ALA A 142 9.35 8.60 16.06
CA ALA A 142 8.25 9.37 16.62
C ALA A 142 8.40 9.64 18.12
N SER A 143 8.98 8.72 18.86
CA SER A 143 8.94 8.72 20.33
C SER A 143 10.27 9.00 21.02
N GLY A 144 11.40 8.69 20.35
CA GLY A 144 12.72 8.78 20.95
C GLY A 144 12.96 7.77 22.09
N VAL A 145 12.18 6.69 22.21
CA VAL A 145 12.34 5.69 23.29
C VAL A 145 13.69 4.98 23.21
N ASN A 146 14.18 4.52 24.37
CA ASN A 146 15.46 3.83 24.49
C ASN A 146 15.46 2.43 23.85
N ALA A 147 14.32 1.74 23.95
CA ALA A 147 14.12 0.41 23.41
C ALA A 147 12.64 0.14 23.12
N ILE A 148 12.39 -0.84 22.24
CA ILE A 148 11.05 -1.40 22.02
C ILE A 148 11.09 -2.88 22.39
N ARG A 149 10.16 -3.29 23.24
CA ARG A 149 9.91 -4.68 23.62
C ARG A 149 8.94 -5.28 22.62
N LEU A 150 9.45 -6.03 21.65
CA LEU A 150 8.62 -6.69 20.64
C LEU A 150 8.21 -8.08 21.12
N THR A 151 6.92 -8.25 21.39
CA THR A 151 6.34 -9.53 21.77
C THR A 151 5.68 -10.18 20.57
N GLY A 152 6.18 -11.35 20.15
CA GLY A 152 5.53 -12.21 19.18
C GLY A 152 4.60 -13.20 19.86
N VAL A 153 3.40 -13.38 19.30
CA VAL A 153 2.42 -14.39 19.72
C VAL A 153 2.15 -15.33 18.54
N CYS A 154 2.22 -16.64 18.75
CA CYS A 154 1.96 -17.64 17.72
C CYS A 154 1.00 -18.73 18.21
N ASP A 155 -0.15 -18.86 17.54
CA ASP A 155 -1.17 -19.87 17.86
C ASP A 155 -0.93 -21.21 17.12
N SER A 156 -0.17 -21.18 16.02
CA SER A 156 -0.01 -22.29 15.09
C SER A 156 1.17 -23.23 15.43
N LEU A 157 1.77 -23.07 16.61
CA LEU A 157 2.80 -23.99 17.08
C LEU A 157 2.17 -25.35 17.41
N ASN A 158 2.67 -26.41 16.76
CA ASN A 158 2.25 -27.79 17.08
C ASN A 158 2.61 -28.12 18.53
N LYS A 159 1.86 -29.04 19.16
CA LYS A 159 2.11 -29.49 20.54
C LYS A 159 3.51 -30.10 20.75
N GLU A 160 4.18 -30.47 19.67
CA GLU A 160 5.53 -31.03 19.66
C GLU A 160 6.63 -29.95 19.82
N VAL A 161 6.30 -28.69 19.55
CA VAL A 161 7.23 -27.57 19.74
C VAL A 161 7.17 -27.14 21.20
N LYS A 162 8.27 -27.34 21.93
CA LYS A 162 8.37 -27.03 23.36
C LYS A 162 8.44 -25.52 23.69
N GLU A 163 8.47 -24.70 22.64
CA GLU A 163 8.56 -23.25 22.79
C GLU A 163 7.26 -22.65 23.35
N LYS A 164 7.42 -21.64 24.16
CA LYS A 164 6.31 -20.80 24.65
C LYS A 164 5.61 -20.14 23.46
N ARG A 165 4.28 -20.02 23.50
CA ARG A 165 3.50 -19.34 22.45
C ARG A 165 3.71 -17.83 22.39
N MET A 166 4.37 -17.26 23.39
CA MET A 166 4.69 -15.86 23.49
C MET A 166 6.17 -15.69 23.82
N HIS A 167 6.84 -14.80 23.11
CA HIS A 167 8.23 -14.49 23.34
C HIS A 167 8.48 -13.00 23.07
N THR A 168 9.28 -12.37 23.93
CA THR A 168 9.61 -10.94 23.80
C THR A 168 11.10 -10.77 23.55
N ILE A 169 11.43 -9.99 22.53
CA ILE A 169 12.79 -9.53 22.27
C ILE A 169 12.91 -8.04 22.58
N THR A 170 14.12 -7.62 22.97
CA THR A 170 14.41 -6.21 23.18
C THR A 170 15.12 -5.66 21.95
N VAL A 171 14.47 -4.74 21.26
CA VAL A 171 15.04 -3.98 20.14
C VAL A 171 15.56 -2.67 20.71
N LYS A 172 16.88 -2.46 20.71
CA LYS A 172 17.51 -1.20 21.14
C LYS A 172 17.93 -0.41 19.92
N MET A 173 17.80 0.91 20.00
CA MET A 173 18.31 1.79 18.97
C MET A 173 19.84 1.67 18.88
N ASP A 174 20.35 1.37 17.71
CA ASP A 174 21.78 1.35 17.39
C ASP A 174 22.10 2.25 16.19
N ASP A 175 23.37 2.37 15.85
CA ASP A 175 23.80 3.27 14.77
C ASP A 175 23.31 2.79 13.40
N SER A 176 23.16 1.48 13.18
CA SER A 176 22.64 0.93 11.92
C SER A 176 21.15 1.28 11.74
N PHE A 177 20.37 1.30 12.82
CA PHE A 177 18.96 1.71 12.80
C PHE A 177 18.82 3.22 12.61
N LYS A 178 19.68 4.03 13.26
CA LYS A 178 19.73 5.49 13.02
C LYS A 178 20.06 5.81 11.59
N GLU A 179 21.02 5.11 11.01
CA GLU A 179 21.42 5.29 9.61
C GLU A 179 20.28 4.89 8.65
N TYR A 180 19.60 3.77 8.92
CA TYR A 180 18.43 3.37 8.14
C TYR A 180 17.29 4.41 8.22
N ILE A 181 16.97 4.89 9.43
CA ILE A 181 15.93 5.91 9.62
C ILE A 181 16.31 7.17 8.83
N LYS A 182 17.56 7.62 8.94
CA LYS A 182 18.03 8.86 8.30
C LYS A 182 18.07 8.76 6.76
N ASN A 183 18.56 7.65 6.22
CA ASN A 183 18.88 7.56 4.80
C ASN A 183 17.78 6.88 3.97
N GLU A 184 16.92 6.08 4.59
CA GLU A 184 15.89 5.32 3.88
C GLU A 184 14.48 5.67 4.31
N LEU A 185 14.16 5.58 5.60
CA LEU A 185 12.79 5.72 6.08
C LEU A 185 12.31 7.17 6.02
N LEU A 186 12.99 8.07 6.71
CA LEU A 186 12.60 9.47 6.84
C LEU A 186 12.49 10.20 5.50
N PRO A 187 13.42 10.05 4.53
CA PRO A 187 13.27 10.68 3.22
C PRO A 187 11.99 10.27 2.49
N ARG A 188 11.60 8.98 2.57
CA ARG A 188 10.38 8.47 1.95
C ARG A 188 9.12 8.98 2.65
N GLU A 189 9.14 9.10 3.97
CA GLU A 189 8.04 9.65 4.75
C GLU A 189 7.85 11.15 4.51
N LEU A 190 8.95 11.90 4.37
CA LEU A 190 8.92 13.32 3.99
C LEU A 190 8.34 13.51 2.59
N ASP A 191 8.79 12.73 1.61
CA ASP A 191 8.28 12.76 0.25
C ASP A 191 6.79 12.44 0.22
N PHE A 192 6.37 11.36 0.87
CA PHE A 192 4.96 11.01 0.97
C PHE A 192 4.12 12.10 1.62
N TRP A 193 4.60 12.69 2.73
CA TRP A 193 3.86 13.75 3.42
C TRP A 193 3.77 15.03 2.59
N GLN A 194 4.80 15.34 1.82
CA GLN A 194 4.76 16.44 0.85
C GLN A 194 3.64 16.23 -0.18
N HIS A 195 3.48 15.02 -0.70
CA HIS A 195 2.36 14.67 -1.57
C HIS A 195 1.01 14.89 -0.89
N VAL A 196 0.84 14.41 0.35
CA VAL A 196 -0.40 14.61 1.12
C VAL A 196 -0.73 16.08 1.34
N THR A 197 0.27 16.91 1.69
CA THR A 197 0.05 18.32 1.99
C THR A 197 -0.15 19.18 0.75
N SER A 198 0.49 18.83 -0.37
CA SER A 198 0.33 19.52 -1.64
C SER A 198 -0.93 19.09 -2.42
N GLY A 199 -1.54 17.96 -2.06
CA GLY A 199 -2.64 17.36 -2.81
C GLY A 199 -2.23 16.73 -4.13
N VAL A 200 -0.93 16.68 -4.42
CA VAL A 200 -0.39 16.05 -5.62
C VAL A 200 -0.26 14.55 -5.37
N ARG A 201 -1.05 13.74 -6.07
CA ARG A 201 -1.03 12.29 -5.91
C ARG A 201 0.35 11.72 -6.26
N PRO A 202 0.95 10.87 -5.41
CA PRO A 202 2.25 10.28 -5.70
C PRO A 202 2.18 9.36 -6.93
N VAL A 203 3.22 9.41 -7.75
CA VAL A 203 3.33 8.62 -8.98
C VAL A 203 4.53 7.70 -8.85
N TYR A 204 4.27 6.41 -8.68
CA TYR A 204 5.31 5.39 -8.65
C TYR A 204 5.29 4.62 -9.95
N LYS A 205 6.41 4.64 -10.68
CA LYS A 205 6.58 3.97 -11.97
C LYS A 205 7.32 2.65 -11.76
N PHE A 206 6.74 1.58 -12.26
CA PHE A 206 7.34 0.26 -12.25
C PHE A 206 7.67 -0.18 -13.68
N GLU A 207 8.93 -0.50 -13.94
CA GLU A 207 9.37 -0.98 -15.23
C GLU A 207 9.26 -2.51 -15.30
N LEU A 208 8.53 -3.01 -16.29
CA LEU A 208 8.36 -4.44 -16.51
C LEU A 208 9.70 -5.09 -16.90
N LYS A 209 10.12 -6.12 -16.14
CA LYS A 209 11.34 -6.88 -16.40
C LYS A 209 11.11 -8.36 -16.69
N LYS A 210 10.03 -8.93 -16.15
CA LYS A 210 9.70 -10.33 -16.34
C LYS A 210 8.94 -10.53 -17.66
N GLN A 211 9.38 -11.47 -18.51
CA GLN A 211 8.78 -11.70 -19.83
C GLN A 211 7.27 -11.97 -19.76
N LYS A 212 6.81 -12.78 -18.80
CA LYS A 212 5.36 -13.06 -18.62
C LYS A 212 4.52 -11.81 -18.35
N ASP A 213 5.10 -10.81 -17.67
CA ASP A 213 4.44 -9.56 -17.31
C ASP A 213 4.42 -8.62 -18.52
N ILE A 214 5.53 -8.61 -19.30
CA ILE A 214 5.64 -7.92 -20.59
C ILE A 214 4.61 -8.47 -21.59
N ASP A 215 4.50 -9.79 -21.70
CA ASP A 215 3.52 -10.44 -22.58
C ASP A 215 2.07 -10.07 -22.19
N SER A 216 1.78 -9.99 -20.90
CA SER A 216 0.48 -9.59 -20.40
C SER A 216 0.18 -8.11 -20.70
N PHE A 217 1.18 -7.24 -20.56
CA PHE A 217 1.07 -5.83 -20.91
C PHE A 217 0.89 -5.63 -22.42
N ASP A 218 1.69 -6.31 -23.24
CA ASP A 218 1.59 -6.22 -24.72
C ASP A 218 0.21 -6.68 -25.23
N LYS A 219 -0.35 -7.72 -24.61
CA LYS A 219 -1.71 -8.17 -24.95
C LYS A 219 -2.76 -7.13 -24.56
N TYR A 220 -2.66 -6.55 -23.36
CA TYR A 220 -3.56 -5.48 -22.94
C TYR A 220 -3.44 -4.25 -23.85
N ARG A 221 -2.19 -3.83 -24.14
CA ARG A 221 -1.91 -2.72 -25.07
C ARG A 221 -2.55 -2.95 -26.45
N ASN A 222 -2.35 -4.14 -27.02
CA ASN A 222 -2.92 -4.49 -28.33
C ASN A 222 -4.44 -4.44 -28.33
N LEU A 223 -5.05 -4.77 -27.20
CA LEU A 223 -6.48 -4.68 -26.99
C LEU A 223 -6.97 -3.24 -26.99
N VAL A 224 -6.32 -2.37 -26.19
CA VAL A 224 -6.66 -0.93 -26.12
C VAL A 224 -6.48 -0.25 -27.48
N LEU A 225 -5.50 -0.70 -28.27
CA LEU A 225 -5.26 -0.21 -29.63
C LEU A 225 -6.17 -0.86 -30.69
N GLY A 226 -7.20 -1.62 -30.30
CA GLY A 226 -8.23 -2.13 -31.22
C GLY A 226 -7.92 -3.44 -31.92
N ILE A 227 -6.91 -4.20 -31.45
CA ILE A 227 -6.57 -5.52 -31.99
C ILE A 227 -7.43 -6.58 -31.30
N SER A 228 -8.40 -7.10 -32.02
CA SER A 228 -9.42 -8.13 -31.70
C SER A 228 -9.16 -9.04 -30.48
N MET A 229 -9.95 -8.87 -29.43
CA MET A 229 -10.05 -9.80 -28.31
C MET A 229 -11.48 -9.86 -27.76
N THR A 230 -11.81 -10.92 -27.05
CA THR A 230 -13.12 -11.07 -26.40
C THR A 230 -13.14 -10.35 -25.05
N THR A 231 -14.32 -10.00 -24.55
CA THR A 231 -14.50 -9.37 -23.22
C THR A 231 -13.92 -10.22 -22.08
N VAL A 232 -13.93 -11.55 -22.22
CA VAL A 232 -13.36 -12.48 -21.24
C VAL A 232 -11.84 -12.33 -21.17
N GLU A 233 -11.15 -12.35 -22.30
CA GLU A 233 -9.70 -12.17 -22.38
C GLU A 233 -9.28 -10.79 -21.85
N PHE A 234 -10.07 -9.75 -22.12
CA PHE A 234 -9.84 -8.42 -21.55
C PHE A 234 -9.80 -8.41 -20.03
N ASN A 235 -10.81 -8.99 -19.41
CA ASN A 235 -10.90 -9.03 -17.96
C ASN A 235 -9.77 -9.86 -17.33
N GLU A 236 -9.36 -10.97 -17.98
CA GLU A 236 -8.23 -11.77 -17.52
C GLU A 236 -6.92 -10.98 -17.54
N TYR A 237 -6.65 -10.21 -18.61
CA TYR A 237 -5.43 -9.38 -18.67
C TYR A 237 -5.49 -8.19 -17.72
N LYS A 238 -6.65 -7.57 -17.56
CA LYS A 238 -6.86 -6.51 -16.56
C LYS A 238 -6.56 -7.00 -15.16
N GLN A 239 -7.01 -8.22 -14.79
CA GLN A 239 -6.68 -8.83 -13.50
C GLN A 239 -5.19 -9.11 -13.35
N LYS A 240 -4.54 -9.65 -14.39
CA LYS A 240 -3.09 -9.92 -14.37
C LYS A 240 -2.27 -8.64 -14.19
N LEU A 241 -2.62 -7.56 -14.89
CA LEU A 241 -1.94 -6.28 -14.73
C LEU A 241 -2.16 -5.68 -13.35
N ASN A 242 -3.38 -5.83 -12.80
CA ASN A 242 -3.66 -5.41 -11.44
C ASN A 242 -2.78 -6.17 -10.42
N SER A 243 -2.64 -7.49 -10.58
CA SER A 243 -1.76 -8.29 -9.72
C SER A 243 -0.30 -7.84 -9.81
N ILE A 244 0.18 -7.50 -11.01
CA ILE A 244 1.54 -6.97 -11.20
C ILE A 244 1.72 -5.63 -10.47
N LEU A 245 0.73 -4.75 -10.52
CA LEU A 245 0.77 -3.46 -9.82
C LEU A 245 0.77 -3.66 -8.30
N GLU A 246 -0.06 -4.58 -7.80
CA GLU A 246 -0.15 -4.91 -6.38
C GLU A 246 1.12 -5.58 -5.87
N GLU A 247 1.66 -6.58 -6.58
CA GLU A 247 2.91 -7.26 -6.23
C GLU A 247 4.11 -6.30 -6.15
N ASN A 248 4.12 -5.24 -6.95
CA ASN A 248 5.19 -4.26 -7.00
C ASN A 248 4.87 -2.95 -6.27
N ASN A 249 3.73 -2.91 -5.56
CA ASN A 249 3.25 -1.74 -4.80
C ASN A 249 3.34 -0.43 -5.60
N THR A 250 2.84 -0.47 -6.82
CA THR A 250 2.86 0.66 -7.74
C THR A 250 1.49 0.86 -8.41
N SER A 251 1.24 2.03 -8.94
CA SER A 251 0.06 2.34 -9.75
C SER A 251 0.39 2.55 -11.22
N ILE A 252 1.67 2.50 -11.58
CA ILE A 252 2.11 2.78 -12.95
C ILE A 252 3.08 1.71 -13.42
N ILE A 253 2.78 1.16 -14.61
CA ILE A 253 3.66 0.26 -15.37
C ILE A 253 4.21 1.03 -16.56
N LYS A 254 5.53 0.98 -16.75
CA LYS A 254 6.19 1.53 -17.93
C LYS A 254 6.83 0.43 -18.76
N TYR A 255 6.58 0.46 -20.07
CA TYR A 255 7.22 -0.43 -21.02
C TYR A 255 7.43 0.29 -22.34
N LYS A 256 8.69 0.48 -22.76
CA LYS A 256 9.09 1.29 -23.93
C LYS A 256 8.52 2.72 -23.81
N ASN A 257 7.81 3.19 -24.83
CA ASN A 257 7.12 4.48 -24.87
C ASN A 257 5.67 4.43 -24.36
N PHE A 258 5.27 3.32 -23.72
CA PHE A 258 3.94 3.17 -23.13
C PHE A 258 4.02 3.29 -21.61
N GLU A 259 3.04 3.95 -21.05
CA GLU A 259 2.82 4.06 -19.62
C GLU A 259 1.37 3.71 -19.31
N LEU A 260 1.14 2.73 -18.44
CA LEU A 260 -0.17 2.31 -17.98
C LEU A 260 -0.34 2.71 -16.53
N SER A 261 -1.29 3.57 -16.24
CA SER A 261 -1.65 3.98 -14.87
C SER A 261 -2.96 3.37 -14.42
N LYS A 262 -3.01 2.89 -13.18
CA LYS A 262 -4.23 2.47 -12.49
C LYS A 262 -4.79 3.67 -11.73
N GLU A 263 -5.98 4.11 -12.09
CA GLU A 263 -6.70 5.13 -11.37
C GLU A 263 -7.92 4.53 -10.66
N SER A 264 -8.12 4.91 -9.40
CA SER A 264 -9.37 4.56 -8.71
C SER A 264 -10.47 5.47 -9.23
N ILE A 265 -11.39 4.91 -9.99
CA ILE A 265 -12.56 5.64 -10.46
C ILE A 265 -13.63 5.52 -9.39
N LYS A 266 -13.96 6.64 -8.78
CA LYS A 266 -15.19 6.75 -7.99
C LYS A 266 -16.35 6.80 -8.98
N THR A 267 -17.11 5.70 -9.07
CA THR A 267 -18.38 5.59 -9.79
C THR A 267 -18.34 5.56 -11.33
N ILE A 268 -18.17 4.37 -11.93
CA ILE A 268 -18.60 4.13 -13.31
C ILE A 268 -19.31 2.78 -13.39
N ASN A 269 -20.51 2.78 -13.98
CA ASN A 269 -21.17 1.54 -14.38
C ASN A 269 -20.41 0.94 -15.56
N TYR A 270 -19.57 -0.06 -15.30
CA TYR A 270 -18.66 -0.67 -16.24
C TYR A 270 -19.32 -1.23 -17.49
N LYS A 271 -20.54 -1.76 -17.36
CA LYS A 271 -21.26 -2.34 -18.50
C LYS A 271 -21.52 -1.29 -19.59
N ASN A 272 -21.99 -0.13 -19.18
CA ASN A 272 -22.32 0.94 -20.12
C ASN A 272 -21.07 1.64 -20.68
N ALA A 273 -19.99 1.73 -19.90
CA ALA A 273 -18.71 2.26 -20.39
C ALA A 273 -18.03 1.28 -21.36
N ILE A 274 -18.10 -0.03 -21.10
CA ILE A 274 -17.61 -1.06 -22.00
C ILE A 274 -18.45 -1.08 -23.28
N ASP A 275 -19.77 -1.01 -23.19
CA ASP A 275 -20.67 -1.02 -24.36
C ASP A 275 -20.46 0.24 -25.21
N ALA A 276 -20.25 1.41 -24.59
CA ALA A 276 -19.90 2.64 -25.31
C ALA A 276 -18.52 2.56 -25.97
N PHE A 277 -17.51 2.00 -25.29
CA PHE A 277 -16.17 1.80 -25.80
C PHE A 277 -16.14 0.75 -26.92
N VAL A 278 -16.84 -0.35 -26.77
CA VAL A 278 -16.97 -1.39 -27.82
C VAL A 278 -17.69 -0.82 -29.04
N GLY A 279 -18.73 0.00 -28.84
CA GLY A 279 -19.40 0.72 -29.91
C GLY A 279 -18.44 1.63 -30.68
N TRP A 280 -17.69 2.46 -29.96
CA TRP A 280 -16.70 3.37 -30.54
C TRP A 280 -15.56 2.63 -31.29
N VAL A 281 -15.01 1.54 -30.69
CA VAL A 281 -13.99 0.69 -31.35
C VAL A 281 -14.57 0.03 -32.61
N SER A 282 -15.86 -0.35 -32.63
CA SER A 282 -16.54 -0.91 -33.79
C SER A 282 -16.66 0.11 -34.91
N ASP A 283 -16.94 1.36 -34.58
CA ASP A 283 -17.05 2.45 -35.57
C ASP A 283 -15.68 2.84 -36.14
N LEU A 284 -14.62 2.83 -35.31
CA LEU A 284 -13.24 2.99 -35.78
C LEU A 284 -12.80 1.85 -36.71
N LYS A 285 -13.22 0.60 -36.44
CA LYS A 285 -12.93 -0.53 -37.32
C LYS A 285 -13.63 -0.41 -38.71
N LYS A 286 -14.85 0.12 -38.71
CA LYS A 286 -15.55 0.39 -39.97
C LYS A 286 -14.83 1.45 -40.81
N LEU A 287 -14.42 2.55 -40.17
CA LEU A 287 -13.62 3.61 -40.78
C LEU A 287 -12.27 3.10 -41.31
N ALA A 288 -11.57 2.26 -40.56
CA ALA A 288 -10.29 1.67 -40.98
C ALA A 288 -10.43 0.60 -42.08
N ALA A 289 -11.57 -0.07 -42.18
CA ALA A 289 -11.84 -1.10 -43.20
C ALA A 289 -12.32 -0.52 -44.55
N GLU A 290 -12.92 0.68 -44.52
CA GLU A 290 -13.44 1.34 -45.71
C GLU A 290 -12.36 2.11 -46.47
N ASP A 291 -11.27 2.54 -45.82
CA ASP A 291 -10.26 3.39 -46.44
C ASP A 291 -8.88 3.21 -45.80
N GLY A 292 -8.11 2.21 -46.20
CA GLY A 292 -6.76 1.92 -45.66
C GLY A 292 -5.69 2.98 -46.01
N THR A 293 -6.07 4.26 -46.07
CA THR A 293 -5.21 5.37 -46.42
C THR A 293 -4.63 6.07 -45.19
N PRO A 294 -3.47 6.78 -45.31
CA PRO A 294 -2.90 7.60 -44.23
C PRO A 294 -3.88 8.65 -43.68
N GLU A 295 -4.79 9.14 -44.51
CA GLU A 295 -5.83 10.10 -44.12
C GLU A 295 -6.88 9.48 -43.20
N ALA A 296 -7.18 8.19 -43.33
CA ALA A 296 -8.05 7.47 -42.37
C ALA A 296 -7.39 7.34 -40.98
N LEU A 297 -6.07 7.11 -40.96
CA LEU A 297 -5.30 7.07 -39.74
C LEU A 297 -5.30 8.43 -39.02
N ASP A 298 -5.12 9.52 -39.76
CA ASP A 298 -5.17 10.90 -39.26
C ASP A 298 -6.59 11.26 -38.76
N SER A 299 -7.64 10.75 -39.37
CA SER A 299 -9.02 10.91 -38.91
C SER A 299 -9.28 10.16 -37.60
N ILE A 300 -8.70 8.97 -37.43
CA ILE A 300 -8.75 8.18 -36.22
C ILE A 300 -8.00 8.89 -35.09
N ILE A 301 -6.79 9.41 -35.35
CA ILE A 301 -6.01 10.20 -34.41
C ILE A 301 -6.78 11.46 -33.98
N LYS A 302 -7.34 12.21 -34.92
CA LYS A 302 -8.18 13.39 -34.60
C LYS A 302 -9.44 13.04 -33.83
N SER A 303 -10.04 11.88 -34.05
CA SER A 303 -11.19 11.40 -33.29
C SER A 303 -10.78 11.03 -31.85
N ILE A 304 -9.58 10.48 -31.67
CA ILE A 304 -9.00 10.20 -30.34
C ILE A 304 -8.67 11.52 -29.63
N GLU A 305 -8.07 12.49 -30.31
CA GLU A 305 -7.75 13.82 -29.77
C GLU A 305 -8.99 14.67 -29.47
N SER A 306 -10.10 14.44 -30.19
CA SER A 306 -11.37 15.12 -29.94
C SER A 306 -12.24 14.47 -28.86
N PHE A 307 -11.82 13.35 -28.28
CA PHE A 307 -12.51 12.74 -27.16
C PHE A 307 -12.47 13.72 -25.98
N PRO A 308 -13.60 13.99 -25.30
CA PRO A 308 -13.62 14.95 -24.21
C PRO A 308 -12.63 14.47 -23.14
N THR A 309 -11.68 15.33 -22.80
CA THR A 309 -10.68 15.11 -21.73
C THR A 309 -11.34 14.90 -20.37
N GLU A 310 -12.62 15.22 -20.25
CA GLU A 310 -13.49 14.93 -19.11
C GLU A 310 -14.85 14.42 -19.64
N PRO A 311 -15.03 13.12 -19.85
CA PRO A 311 -16.37 12.60 -20.11
C PRO A 311 -17.26 12.85 -18.89
N ASP A 312 -18.49 13.33 -19.14
CA ASP A 312 -19.51 13.51 -18.10
C ASP A 312 -19.97 12.14 -17.57
N PHE A 313 -19.28 11.64 -16.58
CA PHE A 313 -19.56 10.36 -15.92
C PHE A 313 -20.72 10.44 -14.91
N SER A 314 -21.36 11.59 -14.73
CA SER A 314 -22.49 11.76 -13.79
C SER A 314 -23.69 10.85 -14.12
N LYS A 315 -23.72 10.29 -15.32
CA LYS A 315 -24.78 9.38 -15.81
C LYS A 315 -24.54 7.89 -15.46
N PHE A 316 -23.39 7.54 -14.88
CA PHE A 316 -22.96 6.14 -14.69
C PHE A 316 -22.69 5.82 -13.21
N ASN A 317 -23.55 6.24 -12.30
CA ASN A 317 -23.42 5.99 -10.88
C ASN A 317 -23.77 4.55 -10.52
N GLU A 318 -22.76 3.67 -10.34
CA GLU A 318 -22.83 2.49 -9.44
C GLU A 318 -21.43 1.90 -9.23
N ASP A 319 -21.10 1.57 -7.99
CA ASP A 319 -19.96 0.89 -7.35
C ASP A 319 -18.54 0.99 -7.93
N ALA A 320 -17.64 1.45 -7.07
CA ALA A 320 -16.25 1.77 -7.32
C ALA A 320 -15.41 0.60 -7.87
N GLY A 321 -14.94 0.76 -9.09
CA GLY A 321 -13.89 -0.03 -9.68
C GLY A 321 -12.62 0.80 -9.90
N TYR A 322 -11.62 0.20 -10.53
CA TYR A 322 -10.46 0.91 -11.07
C TYR A 322 -10.41 0.74 -12.58
N ASP A 323 -9.83 1.70 -13.27
CA ASP A 323 -9.50 1.57 -14.68
C ASP A 323 -8.04 1.88 -14.96
N PHE A 324 -7.58 1.51 -16.16
CA PHE A 324 -6.22 1.75 -16.60
C PHE A 324 -6.22 2.82 -17.69
N ILE A 325 -5.37 3.83 -17.51
CA ILE A 325 -5.08 4.82 -18.53
C ILE A 325 -3.77 4.44 -19.21
N LEU A 326 -3.83 4.25 -20.53
CA LEU A 326 -2.64 4.02 -21.36
C LEU A 326 -2.18 5.35 -21.94
N THR A 327 -1.00 5.81 -21.53
CA THR A 327 -0.37 6.99 -22.09
C THR A 327 0.77 6.58 -23.02
N VAL A 328 0.79 7.16 -24.22
CA VAL A 328 1.89 6.98 -25.18
C VAL A 328 2.79 8.21 -25.08
N THR A 329 4.06 8.01 -24.72
CA THR A 329 5.05 9.09 -24.75
C THR A 329 5.73 9.10 -26.11
N GLU A 330 5.82 10.27 -26.75
CA GLU A 330 6.57 10.40 -28.01
C GLU A 330 8.03 9.98 -27.80
N GLU A 331 8.55 9.17 -28.73
CA GLU A 331 9.99 8.91 -28.75
C GLU A 331 10.74 10.23 -29.02
N PRO A 332 11.83 10.53 -28.32
CA PRO A 332 12.68 11.65 -28.69
C PRO A 332 13.15 11.42 -30.13
N LYS A 333 12.89 12.41 -31.02
CA LYS A 333 13.39 12.38 -32.38
C LYS A 333 14.90 12.22 -32.32
N PRO A 334 15.49 11.26 -33.04
CA PRO A 334 16.94 11.15 -33.10
C PRO A 334 17.50 12.47 -33.63
N GLU A 335 18.50 13.02 -32.89
CA GLU A 335 19.30 14.17 -33.33
C GLU A 335 20.09 13.87 -34.62
#